data_1784f94577ac0822f09ea2fd05a688ea
#
_entry.id   1784f94577ac0822f09ea2fd05a688ea
#
_cell.length_a   1.000
_cell.length_b   1.000
_cell.length_c   1.000
_cell.angle_alpha   90.00
_cell.angle_beta   90.00
_cell.angle_gamma   90.00
#
_symmetry.space_group_name_H-M   'P 1'
#
loop_
_entity.id
_entity.type
_entity.pdbx_description
1 polymer ?
#
loop_
_entity_poly.entity_id
_entity_poly.type
_entity_poly.pdbx_seq_one_letter_code
_entity_poly.pdbx_strand_id
1 'polypeptide(L)'
;VCLYTWNKIMKYNRIMPGSKSIHLEECLKDEFIGVDFGINEDLSSYLSDDIATFKNRYRPRYLENRPDKSKVAAGLACGSIWTICHDLKIGDTILCPDGKGEYFVGEIDSNYYYSEGNILQHRRKVKWYKTPVRRSDMSEALRNSTGSVLTHCDITKYAEELKDLINGEKASVITSTDKSIEDPTEFALEKHLEDFLVKNWKNTSLGKNYDIYELDGEVVGQQFPSDTGPIDILAISKDRNTFLVVELKKGRVSDNVVGQIQRYMGYVKEDLAEPHQEVRGVIIGSEDDLKICRALSVTTNIEFYKYKVNFKLQQ
;
A
#
# COMPACT_ATOMS: atom_id res chain seq x y z
N VAL A 1 -1.86 30.88 -28.06
CA VAL A 1 -2.68 29.94 -27.31
C VAL A 1 -1.74 28.83 -26.85
N CYS A 2 -1.23 28.96 -25.61
CA CYS A 2 -0.36 27.95 -25.00
C CYS A 2 -1.24 26.81 -24.49
N LEU A 3 -1.23 25.67 -25.19
CA LEU A 3 -1.82 24.44 -24.71
C LEU A 3 -0.94 23.88 -23.60
N TYR A 4 -1.33 24.15 -22.34
CA TYR A 4 -0.83 23.38 -21.21
C TYR A 4 -1.42 21.95 -21.31
N THR A 5 -0.69 21.05 -21.95
CA THR A 5 -0.93 19.62 -21.78
C THR A 5 -0.54 19.29 -20.33
N TRP A 6 -1.54 19.07 -19.50
CA TRP A 6 -1.34 18.43 -18.19
C TRP A 6 -0.71 17.07 -18.46
N ASN A 7 0.58 16.92 -18.16
CA ASN A 7 1.20 15.60 -18.14
C ASN A 7 0.44 14.77 -17.10
N LYS A 8 -0.46 13.91 -17.57
CA LYS A 8 -1.17 12.96 -16.75
C LYS A 8 -0.11 12.04 -16.15
N ILE A 9 0.06 12.10 -14.83
CA ILE A 9 0.95 11.17 -14.11
C ILE A 9 0.32 9.80 -14.24
N MET A 10 0.94 8.89 -15.02
CA MET A 10 0.54 7.50 -15.12
C MET A 10 0.85 6.80 -13.80
N LYS A 11 -0.14 6.08 -13.27
CA LYS A 11 0.01 5.29 -12.06
C LYS A 11 0.45 3.87 -12.39
N TYR A 12 1.17 3.28 -11.46
CA TYR A 12 1.59 1.89 -11.50
C TYR A 12 0.99 1.17 -10.30
N ASN A 13 0.27 0.08 -10.56
CA ASN A 13 -0.44 -0.65 -9.51
C ASN A 13 -0.12 -2.14 -9.60
N ARG A 14 0.15 -2.79 -8.49
CA ARG A 14 0.19 -4.23 -8.43
C ARG A 14 -1.19 -4.75 -8.01
N ILE A 15 -1.79 -5.61 -8.82
CA ILE A 15 -3.12 -6.18 -8.58
C ILE A 15 -3.03 -7.70 -8.64
N MET A 16 -3.59 -8.35 -7.64
CA MET A 16 -3.66 -9.81 -7.55
C MET A 16 -5.09 -10.27 -7.89
N PRO A 17 -5.32 -10.91 -9.05
CA PRO A 17 -6.63 -11.37 -9.48
C PRO A 17 -7.06 -12.64 -8.72
N GLY A 18 -7.80 -12.45 -7.64
CA GLY A 18 -8.12 -13.51 -6.69
C GLY A 18 -6.97 -13.87 -5.75
N SER A 19 -7.24 -14.69 -4.74
CA SER A 19 -6.21 -15.13 -3.80
C SER A 19 -5.08 -15.88 -4.52
N LYS A 20 -3.83 -15.45 -4.28
CA LYS A 20 -2.63 -16.03 -4.93
C LYS A 20 -2.71 -16.02 -6.46
N SER A 21 -3.43 -15.05 -7.04
CA SER A 21 -3.60 -14.87 -8.50
C SER A 21 -4.27 -16.05 -9.21
N ILE A 22 -5.18 -16.76 -8.53
CA ILE A 22 -5.80 -17.97 -9.07
C ILE A 22 -6.57 -17.74 -10.39
N HIS A 23 -6.94 -16.49 -10.69
CA HIS A 23 -7.68 -16.09 -11.88
C HIS A 23 -6.82 -15.36 -12.94
N LEU A 24 -5.49 -15.46 -12.82
CA LEU A 24 -4.58 -14.77 -13.74
C LEU A 24 -4.74 -15.26 -15.19
N GLU A 25 -4.89 -16.58 -15.40
CA GLU A 25 -5.01 -17.17 -16.74
C GLU A 25 -6.26 -16.64 -17.46
N GLU A 26 -7.39 -16.57 -16.75
CA GLU A 26 -8.62 -16.01 -17.27
C GLU A 26 -8.48 -14.51 -17.57
N CYS A 27 -7.81 -13.76 -16.68
CA CYS A 27 -7.55 -12.35 -16.91
C CYS A 27 -6.69 -12.09 -18.15
N LEU A 28 -5.65 -12.91 -18.37
CA LEU A 28 -4.81 -12.82 -19.56
C LEU A 28 -5.56 -13.20 -20.84
N LYS A 29 -6.33 -14.30 -20.77
CA LYS A 29 -7.07 -14.82 -21.93
C LYS A 29 -8.18 -13.88 -22.40
N ASP A 30 -8.92 -13.31 -21.45
CA ASP A 30 -10.12 -12.52 -21.73
C ASP A 30 -9.83 -11.00 -21.62
N GLU A 31 -8.54 -10.62 -21.54
CA GLU A 31 -8.03 -9.25 -21.58
C GLU A 31 -8.67 -8.32 -20.55
N PHE A 32 -8.74 -8.76 -19.28
CA PHE A 32 -9.29 -7.93 -18.20
C PHE A 32 -8.50 -8.05 -16.90
N ILE A 33 -8.77 -7.15 -15.98
CA ILE A 33 -8.45 -7.24 -14.55
C ILE A 33 -9.71 -6.98 -13.74
N GLY A 34 -9.87 -7.62 -12.60
CA GLY A 34 -11.06 -7.43 -11.79
C GLY A 34 -10.93 -7.91 -10.37
N VAL A 35 -11.97 -7.62 -9.60
CA VAL A 35 -12.19 -8.07 -8.23
C VAL A 35 -13.65 -8.44 -8.02
N ASP A 36 -13.93 -9.13 -6.91
CA ASP A 36 -15.29 -9.54 -6.56
C ASP A 36 -15.62 -9.15 -5.11
N PHE A 37 -14.98 -9.78 -4.13
CA PHE A 37 -15.26 -9.61 -2.69
C PHE A 37 -16.70 -9.90 -2.25
N GLY A 38 -17.52 -10.53 -3.09
CA GLY A 38 -18.91 -10.90 -2.80
C GLY A 38 -19.89 -9.73 -2.87
N ILE A 39 -19.54 -8.64 -3.56
CA ILE A 39 -20.42 -7.54 -3.88
C ILE A 39 -20.94 -7.76 -5.30
N ASN A 40 -22.16 -8.30 -5.42
CA ASN A 40 -22.71 -8.79 -6.67
C ASN A 40 -23.74 -7.81 -7.25
N GLU A 41 -23.35 -6.56 -7.42
CA GLU A 41 -24.18 -5.50 -8.04
C GLU A 41 -23.32 -4.53 -8.85
N ASP A 42 -23.90 -3.92 -9.88
CA ASP A 42 -23.25 -2.88 -10.66
C ASP A 42 -23.03 -1.62 -9.82
N LEU A 43 -21.79 -1.20 -9.69
CA LEU A 43 -21.38 -0.05 -8.90
C LEU A 43 -21.39 1.28 -9.65
N SER A 44 -21.72 1.30 -10.94
CA SER A 44 -21.64 2.49 -11.81
C SER A 44 -22.35 3.71 -11.24
N SER A 45 -23.51 3.50 -10.57
CA SER A 45 -24.30 4.57 -9.96
C SER A 45 -23.69 5.15 -8.68
N TYR A 46 -22.68 4.50 -8.10
CA TYR A 46 -22.10 4.85 -6.80
C TYR A 46 -20.64 5.32 -6.90
N LEU A 47 -20.07 5.33 -8.10
CA LEU A 47 -18.69 5.78 -8.34
C LEU A 47 -18.55 7.30 -8.45
N SER A 48 -19.65 8.05 -8.36
CA SER A 48 -19.66 9.52 -8.23
C SER A 48 -19.49 9.99 -6.78
N ASP A 49 -19.66 9.08 -5.82
CA ASP A 49 -19.50 9.35 -4.40
C ASP A 49 -18.01 9.53 -4.05
N ASP A 50 -17.73 9.99 -2.84
CA ASP A 50 -16.39 9.90 -2.28
C ASP A 50 -16.16 8.50 -1.68
N ILE A 51 -14.87 8.16 -1.47
CA ILE A 51 -14.48 6.84 -0.95
C ILE A 51 -15.05 6.56 0.44
N ALA A 52 -15.24 7.57 1.30
CA ALA A 52 -15.79 7.39 2.64
C ALA A 52 -17.27 6.99 2.56
N THR A 53 -18.05 7.67 1.73
CA THR A 53 -19.44 7.33 1.43
C THR A 53 -19.56 5.92 0.85
N PHE A 54 -18.69 5.57 -0.11
CA PHE A 54 -18.62 4.24 -0.68
C PHE A 54 -18.35 3.16 0.38
N LYS A 55 -17.30 3.35 1.20
CA LYS A 55 -16.93 2.42 2.27
C LYS A 55 -18.06 2.26 3.32
N ASN A 56 -18.72 3.36 3.71
CA ASN A 56 -19.84 3.30 4.66
C ASN A 56 -21.00 2.47 4.15
N ARG A 57 -21.24 2.47 2.84
CA ARG A 57 -22.29 1.66 2.19
C ARG A 57 -21.93 0.18 2.09
N TYR A 58 -20.69 -0.13 1.69
CA TYR A 58 -20.31 -1.48 1.28
C TYR A 58 -19.61 -2.32 2.35
N ARG A 59 -18.99 -1.71 3.37
CA ARG A 59 -18.44 -2.47 4.52
C ARG A 59 -19.47 -3.33 5.25
N PRO A 60 -20.66 -2.82 5.61
CA PRO A 60 -21.68 -3.67 6.24
C PRO A 60 -22.07 -4.85 5.36
N ARG A 61 -22.28 -4.61 4.06
CA ARG A 61 -22.65 -5.69 3.10
C ARG A 61 -21.55 -6.75 2.95
N TYR A 62 -20.29 -6.32 2.92
CA TYR A 62 -19.15 -7.25 2.92
C TYR A 62 -19.17 -8.14 4.17
N LEU A 63 -19.37 -7.56 5.35
CA LEU A 63 -19.39 -8.29 6.62
C LEU A 63 -20.63 -9.17 6.78
N GLU A 64 -21.78 -8.77 6.26
CA GLU A 64 -22.99 -9.63 6.19
C GLU A 64 -22.73 -10.89 5.37
N ASN A 65 -22.04 -10.77 4.23
CA ASN A 65 -21.70 -11.90 3.37
C ASN A 65 -20.49 -12.70 3.91
N ARG A 66 -19.69 -12.13 4.82
CA ARG A 66 -18.46 -12.72 5.39
C ARG A 66 -18.33 -12.39 6.87
N PRO A 67 -19.16 -12.98 7.73
CA PRO A 67 -19.22 -12.64 9.15
C PRO A 67 -17.97 -13.06 9.95
N ASP A 68 -17.12 -13.88 9.36
CA ASP A 68 -15.81 -14.30 9.90
C ASP A 68 -14.70 -13.25 9.71
N LYS A 69 -14.95 -12.21 8.90
CA LYS A 69 -13.95 -11.20 8.57
C LYS A 69 -14.01 -9.97 9.48
N SER A 70 -12.87 -9.32 9.65
CA SER A 70 -12.74 -8.11 10.46
C SER A 70 -13.16 -6.85 9.69
N LYS A 71 -13.40 -5.76 10.44
CA LYS A 71 -13.62 -4.42 9.88
C LYS A 71 -12.44 -3.98 8.99
N VAL A 72 -11.22 -4.33 9.37
CA VAL A 72 -10.01 -4.06 8.57
C VAL A 72 -10.09 -4.77 7.22
N ALA A 73 -10.44 -6.07 7.22
CA ALA A 73 -10.60 -6.84 5.99
C ALA A 73 -11.66 -6.21 5.07
N ALA A 74 -12.79 -5.78 5.64
CA ALA A 74 -13.84 -5.07 4.92
C ALA A 74 -13.36 -3.74 4.33
N GLY A 75 -12.57 -2.97 5.09
CA GLY A 75 -11.95 -1.73 4.64
C GLY A 75 -11.00 -1.91 3.46
N LEU A 76 -10.13 -2.93 3.53
CA LEU A 76 -9.19 -3.28 2.45
C LEU A 76 -9.91 -3.78 1.21
N ALA A 77 -10.96 -4.62 1.36
CA ALA A 77 -11.77 -5.10 0.25
C ALA A 77 -12.47 -3.94 -0.47
N CYS A 78 -13.16 -3.06 0.28
CA CYS A 78 -13.81 -1.87 -0.27
C CYS A 78 -12.81 -0.92 -0.94
N GLY A 79 -11.62 -0.74 -0.34
CA GLY A 79 -10.53 0.05 -0.94
C GLY A 79 -10.07 -0.53 -2.28
N SER A 80 -9.89 -1.85 -2.36
CA SER A 80 -9.49 -2.53 -3.61
C SER A 80 -10.57 -2.42 -4.68
N ILE A 81 -11.85 -2.57 -4.32
CA ILE A 81 -12.97 -2.36 -5.27
C ILE A 81 -12.96 -0.92 -5.76
N TRP A 82 -12.87 0.05 -4.85
CA TRP A 82 -12.83 1.47 -5.21
C TRP A 82 -11.70 1.78 -6.18
N THR A 83 -10.49 1.31 -5.89
CA THR A 83 -9.35 1.51 -6.77
C THR A 83 -9.61 0.98 -8.17
N ILE A 84 -10.09 -0.25 -8.31
CA ILE A 84 -10.33 -0.86 -9.62
C ILE A 84 -11.48 -0.19 -10.35
N CYS A 85 -12.59 0.11 -9.66
CA CYS A 85 -13.78 0.67 -10.30
C CYS A 85 -13.65 2.17 -10.59
N HIS A 86 -13.01 2.94 -9.69
CA HIS A 86 -12.98 4.40 -9.73
C HIS A 86 -11.60 4.98 -10.03
N ASP A 87 -10.53 4.57 -9.28
CA ASP A 87 -9.26 5.30 -9.29
C ASP A 87 -8.38 4.98 -10.48
N LEU A 88 -8.39 3.72 -10.97
CA LEU A 88 -7.66 3.34 -12.17
C LEU A 88 -8.20 4.11 -13.39
N LYS A 89 -7.29 4.68 -14.15
CA LYS A 89 -7.62 5.43 -15.37
C LYS A 89 -7.06 4.72 -16.59
N ILE A 90 -7.69 4.92 -17.74
CA ILE A 90 -7.16 4.44 -19.04
C ILE A 90 -5.74 4.98 -19.19
N GLY A 91 -4.79 4.07 -19.50
CA GLY A 91 -3.37 4.32 -19.62
C GLY A 91 -2.58 4.01 -18.33
N ASP A 92 -3.21 3.76 -17.19
CA ASP A 92 -2.49 3.32 -15.98
C ASP A 92 -1.92 1.91 -16.18
N THR A 93 -0.73 1.67 -15.68
CA THR A 93 -0.03 0.38 -15.80
C THR A 93 -0.33 -0.51 -14.59
N ILE A 94 -0.60 -1.78 -14.86
CA ILE A 94 -0.80 -2.79 -13.82
C ILE A 94 0.22 -3.92 -13.94
N LEU A 95 0.59 -4.47 -12.78
CA LEU A 95 1.43 -5.66 -12.63
C LEU A 95 0.62 -6.74 -11.91
N CYS A 96 0.52 -7.92 -12.51
CA CYS A 96 -0.16 -9.07 -11.92
C CYS A 96 0.84 -10.21 -11.65
N PRO A 97 1.06 -10.60 -10.39
CA PRO A 97 1.96 -11.70 -10.06
C PRO A 97 1.39 -13.05 -10.50
N ASP A 98 2.24 -13.95 -10.98
CA ASP A 98 1.88 -15.35 -11.27
C ASP A 98 2.08 -16.29 -10.06
N GLY A 99 2.60 -15.77 -8.96
CA GLY A 99 2.99 -16.57 -7.79
C GLY A 99 4.26 -17.42 -7.97
N LYS A 100 4.91 -17.38 -9.14
CA LYS A 100 6.12 -18.17 -9.48
C LYS A 100 7.34 -17.28 -9.75
N GLY A 101 7.21 -15.97 -9.63
CA GLY A 101 8.32 -15.02 -9.78
C GLY A 101 8.24 -14.17 -11.03
N GLU A 102 7.16 -14.22 -11.78
CA GLU A 102 6.87 -13.33 -12.91
C GLU A 102 5.70 -12.41 -12.60
N TYR A 103 5.73 -11.23 -13.20
CA TYR A 103 4.67 -10.24 -13.14
C TYR A 103 4.23 -9.90 -14.55
N PHE A 104 3.01 -10.30 -14.91
CA PHE A 104 2.39 -9.90 -16.16
C PHE A 104 2.04 -8.41 -16.10
N VAL A 105 2.41 -7.69 -17.14
CA VAL A 105 2.23 -6.24 -17.21
C VAL A 105 1.20 -5.92 -18.26
N GLY A 106 0.35 -4.94 -17.96
CA GLY A 106 -0.65 -4.46 -18.90
C GLY A 106 -1.05 -3.02 -18.62
N GLU A 107 -1.73 -2.43 -19.59
CA GLU A 107 -2.27 -1.07 -19.52
C GLU A 107 -3.78 -1.14 -19.47
N ILE A 108 -4.38 -0.34 -18.58
CA ILE A 108 -5.84 -0.21 -18.46
C ILE A 108 -6.39 0.42 -19.75
N ASP A 109 -7.30 -0.29 -20.41
CA ASP A 109 -7.84 0.06 -21.74
C ASP A 109 -9.36 0.33 -21.74
N SER A 110 -10.01 0.37 -20.58
CA SER A 110 -11.45 0.71 -20.51
C SER A 110 -11.80 1.48 -19.24
N ASN A 111 -12.99 2.04 -19.23
CA ASN A 111 -13.67 2.40 -17.99
C ASN A 111 -14.14 1.14 -17.25
N TYR A 112 -14.59 1.30 -16.01
CA TYR A 112 -15.21 0.25 -15.24
C TYR A 112 -16.43 -0.34 -15.98
N TYR A 113 -16.60 -1.66 -15.87
CA TYR A 113 -17.82 -2.36 -16.24
C TYR A 113 -18.09 -3.54 -15.31
N TYR A 114 -19.36 -3.84 -15.13
CA TYR A 114 -19.83 -4.97 -14.34
C TYR A 114 -20.10 -6.17 -15.25
N SER A 115 -19.63 -7.35 -14.86
CA SER A 115 -19.80 -8.59 -15.61
C SER A 115 -20.54 -9.60 -14.77
N GLU A 116 -21.88 -9.50 -14.78
CA GLU A 116 -22.79 -10.30 -13.96
C GLU A 116 -22.58 -11.81 -14.17
N GLY A 117 -22.57 -12.56 -13.07
CA GLY A 117 -22.46 -14.03 -13.08
C GLY A 117 -21.08 -14.59 -13.45
N ASN A 118 -20.11 -13.75 -13.72
CA ASN A 118 -18.73 -14.16 -14.02
C ASN A 118 -17.82 -14.01 -12.81
N ILE A 119 -16.65 -14.66 -12.87
CA ILE A 119 -15.56 -14.45 -11.88
C ILE A 119 -15.10 -13.00 -11.93
N LEU A 120 -14.69 -12.44 -10.77
CA LEU A 120 -14.17 -11.08 -10.69
C LEU A 120 -15.09 -10.07 -11.40
N GLN A 121 -16.32 -9.94 -10.95
CA GLN A 121 -17.41 -9.24 -11.65
C GLN A 121 -17.14 -7.75 -11.89
N HIS A 122 -16.35 -7.10 -11.04
CA HIS A 122 -15.97 -5.69 -11.17
C HIS A 122 -14.70 -5.58 -12.00
N ARG A 123 -14.80 -5.12 -13.25
CA ARG A 123 -13.75 -5.28 -14.26
C ARG A 123 -13.30 -3.99 -14.93
N ARG A 124 -12.07 -4.03 -15.44
CA ARG A 124 -11.49 -3.12 -16.44
C ARG A 124 -10.86 -3.96 -17.54
N LYS A 125 -10.97 -3.54 -18.81
CA LYS A 125 -10.19 -4.14 -19.89
C LYS A 125 -8.72 -3.77 -19.74
N VAL A 126 -7.85 -4.70 -20.17
CA VAL A 126 -6.40 -4.56 -20.09
C VAL A 126 -5.77 -4.98 -21.39
N LYS A 127 -4.89 -4.15 -21.88
CA LYS A 127 -4.00 -4.49 -22.98
C LYS A 127 -2.72 -5.07 -22.41
N TRP A 128 -2.60 -6.39 -22.40
CA TRP A 128 -1.45 -7.08 -21.84
C TRP A 128 -0.22 -6.97 -22.73
N TYR A 129 0.95 -6.79 -22.12
CA TYR A 129 2.23 -6.81 -22.80
C TYR A 129 2.70 -8.25 -22.99
N LYS A 130 3.53 -8.49 -24.03
CA LYS A 130 3.97 -9.85 -24.35
C LYS A 130 4.99 -10.42 -23.36
N THR A 131 5.79 -9.57 -22.76
CA THR A 131 6.91 -9.99 -21.89
C THR A 131 6.61 -9.63 -20.46
N PRO A 132 6.60 -10.59 -19.53
CA PRO A 132 6.46 -10.31 -18.12
C PRO A 132 7.76 -9.73 -17.54
N VAL A 133 7.64 -9.01 -16.42
CA VAL A 133 8.77 -8.57 -15.61
C VAL A 133 9.12 -9.64 -14.60
N ARG A 134 10.39 -10.01 -14.51
CA ARG A 134 10.85 -11.01 -13.54
C ARG A 134 11.12 -10.36 -12.18
N ARG A 135 10.68 -11.02 -11.13
CA ARG A 135 10.96 -10.60 -9.75
C ARG A 135 12.47 -10.49 -9.46
N SER A 136 13.29 -11.38 -10.07
CA SER A 136 14.75 -11.35 -9.92
C SER A 136 15.40 -10.07 -10.43
N ASP A 137 14.77 -9.42 -11.40
CA ASP A 137 15.31 -8.23 -12.06
C ASP A 137 14.92 -6.93 -11.35
N MET A 138 13.96 -7.00 -10.42
CA MET A 138 13.51 -5.89 -9.60
C MET A 138 14.53 -5.56 -8.49
N SER A 139 14.59 -4.29 -8.09
CA SER A 139 15.27 -3.86 -6.86
C SER A 139 14.68 -4.55 -5.62
N GLU A 140 15.43 -4.61 -4.54
CA GLU A 140 14.92 -5.16 -3.27
C GLU A 140 13.67 -4.40 -2.79
N ALA A 141 13.67 -3.08 -2.90
CA ALA A 141 12.55 -2.22 -2.52
C ALA A 141 11.28 -2.52 -3.32
N LEU A 142 11.38 -2.64 -4.65
CA LEU A 142 10.25 -2.99 -5.50
C LEU A 142 9.77 -4.42 -5.23
N ARG A 143 10.69 -5.39 -5.03
CA ARG A 143 10.35 -6.77 -4.66
C ARG A 143 9.52 -6.84 -3.38
N ASN A 144 9.88 -6.06 -2.35
CA ASN A 144 9.17 -6.04 -1.08
C ASN A 144 7.78 -5.43 -1.25
N SER A 145 7.67 -4.30 -1.97
CA SER A 145 6.38 -3.66 -2.21
C SER A 145 5.45 -4.50 -3.08
N THR A 146 5.97 -5.19 -4.11
CA THR A 146 5.17 -6.08 -4.95
C THR A 146 4.87 -7.43 -4.32
N GLY A 147 5.61 -7.82 -3.28
CA GLY A 147 5.45 -9.06 -2.53
C GLY A 147 4.32 -9.04 -1.50
N SER A 148 3.62 -7.93 -1.33
CA SER A 148 2.48 -7.84 -0.41
C SER A 148 1.39 -8.85 -0.75
N VAL A 149 0.75 -9.41 0.27
CA VAL A 149 -0.38 -10.35 0.13
C VAL A 149 -1.72 -9.65 -0.14
N LEU A 150 -1.76 -8.33 -0.04
CA LEU A 150 -2.95 -7.53 -0.33
C LEU A 150 -3.34 -7.67 -1.81
N THR A 151 -4.63 -7.53 -2.11
CA THR A 151 -5.13 -7.59 -3.49
C THR A 151 -4.57 -6.46 -4.36
N HIS A 152 -4.38 -5.27 -3.79
CA HIS A 152 -3.91 -4.09 -4.49
C HIS A 152 -2.78 -3.40 -3.71
N CYS A 153 -1.78 -2.89 -4.44
CA CYS A 153 -0.74 -1.99 -3.93
C CYS A 153 -0.41 -0.93 -4.97
N ASP A 154 -0.36 0.34 -4.56
CA ASP A 154 0.19 1.42 -5.39
C ASP A 154 1.73 1.32 -5.37
N ILE A 155 2.31 1.18 -6.54
CA ILE A 155 3.76 1.08 -6.76
C ILE A 155 4.28 2.20 -7.66
N THR A 156 3.50 3.28 -7.80
CA THR A 156 3.83 4.43 -8.67
C THR A 156 5.16 5.07 -8.32
N LYS A 157 5.57 5.03 -7.05
CA LYS A 157 6.88 5.53 -6.61
C LYS A 157 8.08 4.82 -7.25
N TYR A 158 7.87 3.67 -7.87
CA TYR A 158 8.88 2.92 -8.63
C TYR A 158 8.73 3.06 -10.15
N ALA A 159 8.00 4.07 -10.63
CA ALA A 159 7.63 4.23 -12.04
C ALA A 159 8.84 4.19 -12.99
N GLU A 160 9.97 4.83 -12.65
CA GLU A 160 11.16 4.83 -13.50
C GLU A 160 11.78 3.44 -13.60
N GLU A 161 11.99 2.76 -12.48
CA GLU A 161 12.48 1.38 -12.47
C GLU A 161 11.56 0.45 -13.28
N LEU A 162 10.24 0.61 -13.12
CA LEU A 162 9.28 -0.20 -13.83
C LEU A 162 9.28 0.05 -15.33
N LYS A 163 9.49 1.29 -15.78
CA LYS A 163 9.66 1.62 -17.20
C LYS A 163 10.88 0.90 -17.81
N ASP A 164 12.02 0.95 -17.09
CA ASP A 164 13.25 0.29 -17.54
C ASP A 164 13.05 -1.23 -17.65
N LEU A 165 12.46 -1.84 -16.61
CA LEU A 165 12.17 -3.28 -16.59
C LEU A 165 11.20 -3.71 -17.69
N ILE A 166 10.16 -2.91 -17.97
CA ILE A 166 9.18 -3.17 -19.04
C ILE A 166 9.85 -3.08 -20.43
N ASN A 167 10.81 -2.19 -20.60
CA ASN A 167 11.60 -2.03 -21.82
C ASN A 167 12.71 -3.10 -21.96
N GLY A 168 12.87 -3.99 -20.98
CA GLY A 168 13.89 -5.05 -20.99
C GLY A 168 15.27 -4.58 -20.53
N GLU A 169 15.35 -3.40 -19.90
CA GLU A 169 16.56 -2.90 -19.27
C GLU A 169 16.65 -3.43 -17.84
N LYS A 170 17.85 -3.74 -17.37
CA LYS A 170 18.04 -4.09 -15.95
C LYS A 170 17.96 -2.84 -15.10
N ALA A 171 17.29 -2.94 -13.96
CA ALA A 171 17.17 -1.84 -13.02
C ALA A 171 18.52 -1.18 -12.76
N SER A 172 18.67 0.04 -13.24
CA SER A 172 19.74 0.94 -12.82
C SER A 172 19.36 1.54 -11.47
N VAL A 173 20.37 1.90 -10.69
CA VAL A 173 20.28 2.46 -9.32
C VAL A 173 18.98 3.25 -9.08
N ILE A 174 18.34 2.94 -7.97
CA ILE A 174 17.06 3.44 -7.46
C ILE A 174 16.90 4.95 -7.68
N THR A 175 15.97 5.33 -8.54
CA THR A 175 15.46 6.71 -8.61
C THR A 175 13.96 6.68 -8.32
N SER A 176 13.50 7.49 -7.38
CA SER A 176 12.09 7.68 -7.11
C SER A 176 11.54 8.88 -7.88
N THR A 177 10.37 8.75 -8.49
CA THR A 177 9.64 9.86 -9.14
C THR A 177 8.58 10.50 -8.25
N ASP A 178 8.46 10.03 -7.01
CA ASP A 178 7.56 10.62 -6.03
C ASP A 178 8.07 12.02 -5.65
N LYS A 179 7.30 13.05 -6.01
CA LYS A 179 7.60 14.44 -5.68
C LYS A 179 7.58 14.75 -4.18
N SER A 180 7.05 13.86 -3.36
CA SER A 180 7.12 13.95 -1.90
C SER A 180 8.47 13.46 -1.35
N ILE A 181 9.27 12.80 -2.19
CA ILE A 181 10.61 12.33 -1.86
C ILE A 181 11.62 13.39 -2.30
N GLU A 182 12.13 14.13 -1.34
CA GLU A 182 13.08 15.22 -1.58
C GLU A 182 14.46 14.69 -2.03
N ASP A 183 14.85 13.46 -1.62
CA ASP A 183 16.11 12.82 -1.98
C ASP A 183 15.95 11.30 -2.21
N PRO A 184 16.20 10.78 -3.43
CA PRO A 184 16.14 9.35 -3.75
C PRO A 184 17.07 8.48 -2.88
N THR A 185 18.20 9.03 -2.42
CA THR A 185 19.13 8.32 -1.53
C THR A 185 18.53 8.16 -0.14
N GLU A 186 17.81 9.17 0.34
CA GLU A 186 17.09 9.12 1.61
C GLU A 186 15.99 8.07 1.58
N PHE A 187 15.21 8.03 0.52
CA PHE A 187 14.17 7.00 0.32
C PHE A 187 14.74 5.57 0.38
N ALA A 188 15.84 5.30 -0.33
CA ALA A 188 16.46 3.98 -0.32
C ALA A 188 16.89 3.55 1.09
N LEU A 189 17.34 4.49 1.90
CA LEU A 189 17.82 4.23 3.25
C LEU A 189 16.69 4.12 4.28
N GLU A 190 15.58 4.85 4.10
CA GLU A 190 14.36 4.66 4.89
C GLU A 190 13.78 3.26 4.64
N LYS A 191 13.77 2.81 3.39
CA LYS A 191 13.34 1.47 3.04
C LYS A 191 14.20 0.37 3.66
N HIS A 192 15.51 0.54 3.69
CA HIS A 192 16.41 -0.39 4.38
C HIS A 192 16.16 -0.41 5.89
N LEU A 193 15.87 0.74 6.50
CA LEU A 193 15.51 0.83 7.91
C LEU A 193 14.19 0.10 8.19
N GLU A 194 13.19 0.28 7.35
CA GLU A 194 11.90 -0.39 7.44
C GLU A 194 12.07 -1.92 7.36
N ASP A 195 12.76 -2.42 6.33
CA ASP A 195 12.99 -3.85 6.14
C ASP A 195 13.77 -4.46 7.31
N PHE A 196 14.77 -3.72 7.83
CA PHE A 196 15.53 -4.14 9.00
C PHE A 196 14.62 -4.23 10.23
N LEU A 197 13.79 -3.23 10.48
CA LEU A 197 12.87 -3.21 11.62
C LEU A 197 11.84 -4.32 11.53
N VAL A 198 11.24 -4.55 10.36
CA VAL A 198 10.25 -5.61 10.15
C VAL A 198 10.87 -6.98 10.40
N LYS A 199 12.05 -7.26 9.83
CA LYS A 199 12.78 -8.53 10.03
C LYS A 199 13.19 -8.77 11.48
N ASN A 200 13.48 -7.71 12.22
CA ASN A 200 13.96 -7.78 13.60
C ASN A 200 12.92 -7.29 14.62
N TRP A 201 11.66 -7.16 14.23
CA TRP A 201 10.60 -6.55 15.04
C TRP A 201 10.53 -7.08 16.48
N LYS A 202 10.53 -8.40 16.63
CA LYS A 202 10.46 -9.08 17.93
C LYS A 202 11.63 -8.75 18.87
N ASN A 203 12.75 -8.29 18.35
CA ASN A 203 13.94 -7.89 19.10
C ASN A 203 13.94 -6.41 19.47
N THR A 204 13.00 -5.62 18.96
CA THR A 204 12.86 -4.20 19.27
C THR A 204 12.10 -3.99 20.59
N SER A 205 12.22 -2.79 21.17
CA SER A 205 11.40 -2.40 22.33
C SER A 205 9.91 -2.41 22.01
N LEU A 206 9.53 -2.05 20.78
CA LEU A 206 8.14 -2.07 20.30
C LEU A 206 7.61 -3.49 20.17
N GLY A 207 8.39 -4.40 19.62
CA GLY A 207 8.00 -5.81 19.42
C GLY A 207 7.79 -6.62 20.69
N LYS A 208 8.17 -6.07 21.87
CA LYS A 208 7.81 -6.67 23.15
C LYS A 208 6.32 -6.57 23.44
N ASN A 209 5.68 -5.48 23.01
CA ASN A 209 4.30 -5.15 23.33
C ASN A 209 3.36 -5.22 22.11
N TYR A 210 3.91 -5.10 20.89
CA TYR A 210 3.16 -5.05 19.65
C TYR A 210 3.65 -6.11 18.66
N ASP A 211 2.73 -6.65 17.89
CA ASP A 211 3.02 -7.48 16.73
C ASP A 211 2.70 -6.69 15.46
N ILE A 212 3.49 -6.86 14.38
CA ILE A 212 3.13 -6.28 13.08
C ILE A 212 1.77 -6.83 12.68
N TYR A 213 0.90 -5.97 12.15
CA TYR A 213 -0.48 -6.35 11.87
C TYR A 213 -0.54 -7.49 10.83
N GLU A 214 -1.28 -8.52 11.19
CA GLU A 214 -1.55 -9.69 10.35
C GLU A 214 -3.03 -9.79 10.03
N LEU A 215 -3.34 -10.21 8.81
CA LEU A 215 -4.68 -10.52 8.34
C LEU A 215 -4.69 -11.93 7.77
N ASP A 216 -5.59 -12.78 8.28
CA ASP A 216 -5.71 -14.20 7.87
C ASP A 216 -4.36 -14.98 7.97
N GLY A 217 -3.51 -14.64 8.95
CA GLY A 217 -2.20 -15.27 9.17
C GLY A 217 -1.07 -14.72 8.30
N GLU A 218 -1.34 -13.71 7.49
CA GLU A 218 -0.35 -13.08 6.63
C GLU A 218 0.01 -11.67 7.14
N VAL A 219 1.29 -11.33 7.15
CA VAL A 219 1.77 -10.02 7.57
C VAL A 219 1.38 -8.98 6.52
N VAL A 220 0.47 -8.09 6.87
CA VAL A 220 0.00 -7.01 6.00
C VAL A 220 0.38 -5.61 6.51
N GLY A 221 0.94 -5.53 7.72
CA GLY A 221 1.22 -4.26 8.39
C GLY A 221 2.41 -3.49 7.83
N GLN A 222 3.24 -4.06 6.95
CA GLN A 222 4.31 -3.33 6.27
C GLN A 222 3.76 -2.60 5.04
N GLN A 223 4.05 -1.30 4.89
CA GLN A 223 3.51 -0.44 3.83
C GLN A 223 2.00 -0.58 3.72
N PHE A 224 1.34 -0.49 4.87
CA PHE A 224 -0.11 -0.69 4.96
C PHE A 224 -0.86 0.45 4.21
N PRO A 225 -1.76 0.13 3.26
CA PRO A 225 -2.43 1.14 2.46
C PRO A 225 -3.40 1.97 3.30
N SER A 226 -3.35 3.29 3.14
CA SER A 226 -4.37 4.22 3.63
C SER A 226 -4.84 5.14 2.48
N ASP A 227 -5.86 5.93 2.73
CA ASP A 227 -6.41 6.90 1.77
C ASP A 227 -5.48 8.10 1.51
N THR A 228 -4.51 8.33 2.40
CA THR A 228 -3.56 9.45 2.31
C THR A 228 -2.11 9.00 2.04
N GLY A 229 -1.92 7.71 1.72
CA GLY A 229 -0.62 7.10 1.43
C GLY A 229 -0.34 5.87 2.30
N PRO A 230 0.71 5.10 2.00
CA PRO A 230 1.04 3.91 2.77
C PRO A 230 1.60 4.29 4.15
N ILE A 231 1.16 3.55 5.17
CA ILE A 231 1.73 3.58 6.52
C ILE A 231 2.97 2.68 6.51
N ASP A 232 4.12 3.16 6.97
CA ASP A 232 5.35 2.37 6.91
C ASP A 232 5.22 1.06 7.67
N ILE A 233 4.77 1.11 8.95
CA ILE A 233 4.45 -0.10 9.70
C ILE A 233 3.16 0.14 10.50
N LEU A 234 2.16 -0.70 10.28
CA LEU A 234 0.99 -0.82 11.14
C LEU A 234 1.18 -2.05 12.04
N ALA A 235 1.07 -1.85 13.35
CA ALA A 235 1.16 -2.92 14.34
C ALA A 235 -0.05 -2.89 15.27
N ILE A 236 -0.22 -3.95 16.04
CA ILE A 236 -1.29 -4.05 17.04
C ILE A 236 -0.71 -4.61 18.34
N SER A 237 -1.19 -4.12 19.47
CA SER A 237 -0.79 -4.64 20.78
C SER A 237 -1.15 -6.13 20.93
N LYS A 238 -0.39 -6.85 21.75
CA LYS A 238 -0.60 -8.29 21.94
C LYS A 238 -1.96 -8.63 22.55
N ASP A 239 -2.56 -7.69 23.28
CA ASP A 239 -3.93 -7.78 23.81
C ASP A 239 -5.00 -7.34 22.79
N ARG A 240 -4.58 -6.92 21.59
CA ARG A 240 -5.43 -6.44 20.49
C ARG A 240 -6.23 -5.17 20.78
N ASN A 241 -5.89 -4.40 21.81
CA ASN A 241 -6.63 -3.21 22.22
C ASN A 241 -6.07 -1.89 21.65
N THR A 242 -4.84 -1.90 21.11
CA THR A 242 -4.19 -0.68 20.64
C THR A 242 -3.53 -0.90 19.29
N PHE A 243 -3.92 -0.12 18.29
CA PHE A 243 -3.16 0.00 17.05
C PHE A 243 -1.96 0.91 17.24
N LEU A 244 -0.84 0.54 16.64
CA LEU A 244 0.37 1.35 16.59
C LEU A 244 0.69 1.69 15.14
N VAL A 245 0.68 2.98 14.83
CA VAL A 245 1.12 3.55 13.56
C VAL A 245 2.57 3.95 13.70
N VAL A 246 3.46 3.41 12.87
CA VAL A 246 4.88 3.74 12.88
C VAL A 246 5.25 4.45 11.58
N GLU A 247 5.89 5.59 11.72
CA GLU A 247 6.43 6.39 10.62
C GLU A 247 7.95 6.45 10.75
N LEU A 248 8.66 6.15 9.67
CA LEU A 248 10.12 6.10 9.64
C LEU A 248 10.68 7.31 8.92
N LYS A 249 11.73 7.87 9.44
CA LYS A 249 12.49 8.94 8.78
C LYS A 249 13.98 8.68 8.90
N LYS A 250 14.66 8.78 7.78
CA LYS A 250 16.11 8.81 7.79
C LYS A 250 16.60 10.21 8.18
N GLY A 251 17.60 10.24 9.02
CA GLY A 251 18.25 11.51 9.38
C GLY A 251 17.44 12.32 10.39
N ARG A 252 17.58 13.64 10.29
CA ARG A 252 16.92 14.60 11.17
C ARG A 252 15.46 14.76 10.81
N VAL A 253 14.61 14.58 11.79
CA VAL A 253 13.15 14.62 11.61
C VAL A 253 12.61 16.03 11.81
N SER A 254 11.79 16.52 10.86
CA SER A 254 11.09 17.80 10.95
C SER A 254 9.67 17.63 11.53
N ASP A 255 9.05 18.74 11.93
CA ASP A 255 7.70 18.77 12.49
C ASP A 255 6.59 18.34 11.50
N ASN A 256 6.85 18.38 10.19
CA ASN A 256 5.91 17.94 9.16
C ASN A 256 5.47 16.47 9.33
N VAL A 257 6.36 15.61 9.87
CA VAL A 257 6.05 14.20 10.11
C VAL A 257 4.94 14.02 11.14
N VAL A 258 4.78 14.96 12.09
CA VAL A 258 3.69 14.90 13.09
C VAL A 258 2.33 15.01 12.42
N GLY A 259 2.18 15.90 11.43
CA GLY A 259 0.96 15.99 10.63
C GLY A 259 0.73 14.76 9.76
N GLN A 260 1.80 14.14 9.25
CA GLN A 260 1.72 12.91 8.46
C GLN A 260 1.21 11.75 9.31
N ILE A 261 1.85 11.47 10.44
CA ILE A 261 1.44 10.37 11.32
C ILE A 261 0.03 10.58 11.89
N GLN A 262 -0.37 11.83 12.17
CA GLN A 262 -1.73 12.13 12.64
C GLN A 262 -2.79 11.78 11.59
N ARG A 263 -2.55 12.03 10.30
CA ARG A 263 -3.45 11.62 9.23
C ARG A 263 -3.61 10.10 9.18
N TYR A 264 -2.50 9.37 9.28
CA TYR A 264 -2.54 7.90 9.33
C TYR A 264 -3.26 7.37 10.58
N MET A 265 -3.01 7.98 11.74
CA MET A 265 -3.73 7.62 12.97
C MET A 265 -5.23 7.90 12.87
N GLY A 266 -5.61 9.01 12.23
CA GLY A 266 -7.01 9.35 11.91
C GLY A 266 -7.66 8.26 11.05
N TYR A 267 -7.01 7.89 9.95
CA TYR A 267 -7.46 6.79 9.09
C TYR A 267 -7.63 5.47 9.87
N VAL A 268 -6.64 5.09 10.68
CA VAL A 268 -6.71 3.86 11.48
C VAL A 268 -7.86 3.94 12.48
N LYS A 269 -8.07 5.09 13.12
CA LYS A 269 -9.16 5.30 14.10
C LYS A 269 -10.54 5.16 13.48
N GLU A 270 -10.74 5.79 12.32
CA GLU A 270 -12.04 5.87 11.68
C GLU A 270 -12.36 4.60 10.89
N ASP A 271 -11.36 4.09 10.17
CA ASP A 271 -11.56 3.05 9.19
C ASP A 271 -11.25 1.63 9.67
N LEU A 272 -10.33 1.46 10.63
CA LEU A 272 -9.84 0.15 11.01
C LEU A 272 -10.19 -0.22 12.45
N ALA A 273 -10.03 0.71 13.39
CA ALA A 273 -10.20 0.43 14.81
C ALA A 273 -11.66 0.19 15.20
N GLU A 274 -11.87 -0.75 16.11
CA GLU A 274 -13.15 -0.92 16.78
C GLU A 274 -13.34 0.17 17.86
N PRO A 275 -14.58 0.46 18.34
CA PRO A 275 -14.85 1.55 19.28
C PRO A 275 -14.04 1.50 20.59
N HIS A 276 -13.65 0.31 21.02
CA HIS A 276 -12.87 0.10 22.25
C HIS A 276 -11.35 0.18 22.04
N GLN A 277 -10.88 0.19 20.78
CA GLN A 277 -9.47 0.19 20.48
C GLN A 277 -8.90 1.61 20.44
N GLU A 278 -7.69 1.76 20.97
CA GLU A 278 -6.90 2.99 20.93
C GLU A 278 -6.00 3.00 19.68
N VAL A 279 -5.58 4.19 19.26
CA VAL A 279 -4.58 4.39 18.23
C VAL A 279 -3.44 5.23 18.76
N ARG A 280 -2.23 4.72 18.68
CA ARG A 280 -0.99 5.39 19.05
C ARG A 280 -0.06 5.54 17.87
N GLY A 281 0.79 6.54 17.90
CA GLY A 281 1.79 6.83 16.89
C GLY A 281 3.21 6.71 17.43
N VAL A 282 4.13 6.24 16.59
CA VAL A 282 5.56 6.26 16.84
C VAL A 282 6.28 6.80 15.62
N ILE A 283 7.09 7.84 15.83
CA ILE A 283 8.01 8.36 14.82
C ILE A 283 9.40 7.83 15.16
N ILE A 284 10.07 7.24 14.18
CA ILE A 284 11.44 6.72 14.34
C ILE A 284 12.37 7.50 13.43
N GLY A 285 13.38 8.16 14.00
CA GLY A 285 14.40 8.91 13.26
C GLY A 285 15.78 8.81 13.90
N SER A 286 16.83 9.28 13.21
CA SER A 286 18.17 9.29 13.79
C SER A 286 18.38 10.44 14.78
N GLU A 287 17.75 11.59 14.50
CA GLU A 287 17.87 12.82 15.26
C GLU A 287 16.54 13.56 15.34
N ASP A 288 16.31 14.25 16.43
CA ASP A 288 15.20 15.17 16.64
C ASP A 288 15.68 16.62 16.48
N ASP A 289 14.75 17.54 16.31
CA ASP A 289 15.00 18.97 16.40
C ASP A 289 14.02 19.65 17.40
N LEU A 290 14.28 20.94 17.66
CA LEU A 290 13.44 21.69 18.61
C LEU A 290 11.98 21.80 18.14
N LYS A 291 11.71 21.78 16.83
CA LYS A 291 10.35 21.91 16.29
C LYS A 291 9.55 20.66 16.54
N ILE A 292 10.11 19.49 16.24
CA ILE A 292 9.44 18.20 16.52
C ILE A 292 9.25 18.00 18.03
N CYS A 293 10.25 18.35 18.86
CA CYS A 293 10.11 18.27 20.32
C CYS A 293 8.95 19.11 20.83
N ARG A 294 8.77 20.35 20.31
CA ARG A 294 7.66 21.21 20.67
C ARG A 294 6.32 20.67 20.15
N ALA A 295 6.27 20.18 18.92
CA ALA A 295 5.06 19.59 18.36
C ALA A 295 4.61 18.36 19.19
N LEU A 296 5.55 17.49 19.57
CA LEU A 296 5.25 16.31 20.37
C LEU A 296 4.90 16.63 21.83
N SER A 297 5.38 17.74 22.39
CA SER A 297 5.07 18.12 23.78
C SER A 297 3.58 18.40 24.04
N VAL A 298 2.80 18.65 22.99
CA VAL A 298 1.34 18.89 23.05
C VAL A 298 0.53 17.71 22.51
N THR A 299 1.17 16.60 22.15
CA THR A 299 0.52 15.35 21.75
C THR A 299 0.70 14.30 22.84
N THR A 300 -0.36 13.58 23.18
CA THR A 300 -0.34 12.59 24.28
C THR A 300 -0.20 11.14 23.77
N ASN A 301 -0.34 10.92 22.47
CA ASN A 301 -0.45 9.60 21.87
C ASN A 301 0.56 9.37 20.72
N ILE A 302 1.58 10.22 20.61
CA ILE A 302 2.68 10.08 19.65
C ILE A 302 4.00 10.14 20.40
N GLU A 303 4.85 9.15 20.19
CA GLU A 303 6.19 9.05 20.79
C GLU A 303 7.26 9.15 19.72
N PHE A 304 8.46 9.58 20.11
CA PHE A 304 9.62 9.64 19.24
C PHE A 304 10.71 8.67 19.70
N TYR A 305 11.16 7.82 18.79
CA TYR A 305 12.25 6.87 19.01
C TYR A 305 13.46 7.21 18.16
N LYS A 306 14.64 7.18 18.76
CA LYS A 306 15.90 7.34 18.04
C LYS A 306 16.53 6.00 17.71
N TYR A 307 16.95 5.82 16.46
CA TYR A 307 17.79 4.70 16.11
C TYR A 307 19.26 5.10 15.99
N LYS A 308 20.16 4.14 16.19
CA LYS A 308 21.60 4.30 15.96
C LYS A 308 22.12 3.14 15.12
N VAL A 309 22.95 3.44 14.14
CA VAL A 309 23.63 2.44 13.32
C VAL A 309 25.06 2.29 13.81
N ASN A 310 25.46 1.07 14.16
CA ASN A 310 26.82 0.75 14.59
C ASN A 310 27.49 -0.15 13.54
N PHE A 311 28.60 0.29 12.98
CA PHE A 311 29.41 -0.50 12.08
C PHE A 311 30.60 -1.14 12.83
N LYS A 312 30.79 -2.46 12.65
CA LYS A 312 32.01 -3.15 13.09
C LYS A 312 32.72 -3.67 11.87
N LEU A 313 33.97 -3.22 11.66
CA LEU A 313 34.86 -3.83 10.69
C LEU A 313 35.41 -5.12 11.30
N GLN A 314 35.36 -6.22 10.54
CA GLN A 314 36.01 -7.48 10.88
C GLN A 314 37.06 -7.75 9.79
N GLN A 315 38.26 -8.20 10.23
CA GLN A 315 39.32 -8.66 9.31
C GLN A 315 39.00 -10.06 8.81
#